data_99a9729d7a689449b9c1fd016fd74178
#
_entry.id   99a9729d7a689449b9c1fd016fd74178
#
_cell.length_a   1.000
_cell.length_b   1.000
_cell.length_c   1.000
_cell.angle_alpha   90.00
_cell.angle_beta   90.00
_cell.angle_gamma   90.00
#
_symmetry.space_group_name_H-M   'P 1'
#
loop_
_entity.id
_entity.type
_entity.pdbx_description
1 polymer ?
#
loop_
_entity_poly.entity_id
_entity_poly.type
_entity_poly.pdbx_seq_one_letter_code
_entity_poly.pdbx_strand_id
1 'polypeptide(L)'
;MEYLDLLYNDLTAKGIVHPYWVVGLIGAALVFFFIQLHYYLRRYGRLPRFRNNRGIRQDIPSPPVSVVVVVRGNSFYFIEHTLPLLLGQQYDEFEVVLVDCSYDDEIGEILREKSLVVPNLHVTCIRQQSHHEHSIKLALTVGIKAARYEHLIFTTQDSYPVSEKWLSLMAKGFICGDVVIGYCGIEPKKGMANRWMRCSRLMTSVRYLSAATRGKTFRGTEHNIGYTKSLYFDSRGFNHLNMNIGVDDLFIQKIV
;
A
#
# COMPACT_ATOMS: atom_id res chain seq x y z
N MET A 1 -43.43 -5.68 16.28
CA MET A 1 -43.15 -6.32 17.60
C MET A 1 -44.03 -7.51 17.84
N GLU A 2 -45.33 -7.42 17.64
CA GLU A 2 -46.30 -8.55 17.83
C GLU A 2 -45.95 -9.85 17.08
N TYR A 3 -45.42 -9.76 15.86
CA TYR A 3 -45.07 -10.95 15.08
C TYR A 3 -43.85 -11.70 15.66
N LEU A 4 -42.93 -11.01 16.25
CA LEU A 4 -41.76 -11.60 16.93
C LEU A 4 -42.16 -12.27 18.24
N ASP A 5 -43.10 -11.64 18.96
CA ASP A 5 -43.64 -12.20 20.21
C ASP A 5 -44.49 -13.44 19.95
N LEU A 6 -45.31 -13.48 18.88
CA LEU A 6 -46.07 -14.64 18.45
C LEU A 6 -45.15 -15.79 18.04
N LEU A 7 -44.10 -15.51 17.25
CA LEU A 7 -43.12 -16.49 16.81
C LEU A 7 -42.34 -17.09 18.00
N TYR A 8 -41.96 -16.24 18.94
CA TYR A 8 -41.25 -16.65 20.17
C TYR A 8 -42.14 -17.58 21.04
N ASN A 9 -43.42 -17.21 21.22
CA ASN A 9 -44.35 -17.99 22.02
C ASN A 9 -44.68 -19.35 21.35
N ASP A 10 -44.79 -19.39 20.02
CA ASP A 10 -45.02 -20.65 19.27
C ASP A 10 -43.81 -21.58 19.32
N LEU A 11 -42.58 -21.05 19.23
CA LEU A 11 -41.34 -21.81 19.34
C LEU A 11 -41.10 -22.34 20.75
N THR A 12 -41.46 -21.58 21.78
CA THR A 12 -41.36 -22.02 23.18
C THR A 12 -42.42 -23.06 23.52
N ALA A 13 -43.66 -22.89 23.04
CA ALA A 13 -44.74 -23.84 23.21
C ALA A 13 -44.46 -25.21 22.55
N LYS A 14 -43.71 -25.19 21.44
CA LYS A 14 -43.24 -26.43 20.75
C LYS A 14 -41.99 -27.04 21.36
N GLY A 15 -41.45 -26.50 22.47
CA GLY A 15 -40.23 -27.00 23.14
C GLY A 15 -38.95 -26.84 22.31
N ILE A 16 -39.02 -26.11 21.19
CA ILE A 16 -37.88 -25.92 20.26
C ILE A 16 -36.86 -24.91 20.85
N VAL A 17 -37.37 -23.90 21.59
CA VAL A 17 -36.52 -22.87 22.21
C VAL A 17 -36.89 -22.71 23.67
N HIS A 18 -36.00 -23.08 24.55
CA HIS A 18 -36.15 -22.81 25.99
C HIS A 18 -35.75 -21.36 26.28
N PRO A 19 -36.50 -20.57 27.08
CA PRO A 19 -36.20 -19.15 27.34
C PRO A 19 -34.79 -18.92 27.89
N TYR A 20 -34.25 -19.86 28.65
CA TYR A 20 -32.89 -19.78 29.18
C TYR A 20 -31.79 -19.86 28.09
N TRP A 21 -32.03 -20.62 27.00
CA TRP A 21 -31.10 -20.68 25.88
C TRP A 21 -31.04 -19.37 25.10
N VAL A 22 -32.18 -18.70 24.95
CA VAL A 22 -32.26 -17.38 24.29
C VAL A 22 -31.48 -16.34 25.06
N VAL A 23 -31.67 -16.30 26.38
CA VAL A 23 -30.92 -15.41 27.29
C VAL A 23 -29.41 -15.70 27.22
N GLY A 24 -29.03 -16.98 27.22
CA GLY A 24 -27.65 -17.41 27.09
C GLY A 24 -27.03 -16.97 25.75
N LEU A 25 -27.74 -17.11 24.63
CA LEU A 25 -27.29 -16.69 23.31
C LEU A 25 -27.10 -15.15 23.21
N ILE A 26 -28.07 -14.41 23.76
CA ILE A 26 -27.96 -12.92 23.81
C ILE A 26 -26.78 -12.52 24.66
N GLY A 27 -26.57 -13.13 25.83
CA GLY A 27 -25.42 -12.88 26.69
C GLY A 27 -24.09 -13.15 25.99
N ALA A 28 -24.00 -14.30 25.31
CA ALA A 28 -22.82 -14.64 24.51
C ALA A 28 -22.57 -13.65 23.38
N ALA A 29 -23.61 -13.26 22.65
CA ALA A 29 -23.52 -12.28 21.56
C ALA A 29 -23.03 -10.92 22.06
N LEU A 30 -23.52 -10.46 23.24
CA LEU A 30 -23.05 -9.22 23.85
C LEU A 30 -21.58 -9.30 24.27
N VAL A 31 -21.14 -10.41 24.87
CA VAL A 31 -19.74 -10.62 25.23
C VAL A 31 -18.86 -10.55 23.99
N PHE A 32 -19.19 -11.27 22.93
CA PHE A 32 -18.45 -11.21 21.68
C PHE A 32 -18.46 -9.82 21.04
N PHE A 33 -19.58 -9.11 21.11
CA PHE A 33 -19.68 -7.73 20.63
C PHE A 33 -18.74 -6.80 21.39
N PHE A 34 -18.68 -6.87 22.71
CA PHE A 34 -17.77 -6.02 23.51
C PHE A 34 -16.30 -6.38 23.29
N ILE A 35 -15.96 -7.67 23.16
CA ILE A 35 -14.61 -8.12 22.80
C ILE A 35 -14.22 -7.53 21.45
N GLN A 36 -15.10 -7.62 20.45
CA GLN A 36 -14.87 -7.12 19.10
C GLN A 36 -14.75 -5.60 19.09
N LEU A 37 -15.64 -4.90 19.81
CA LEU A 37 -15.62 -3.45 19.96
C LEU A 37 -14.30 -2.98 20.61
N HIS A 38 -13.88 -3.60 21.72
CA HIS A 38 -12.60 -3.30 22.37
C HIS A 38 -11.41 -3.50 21.41
N TYR A 39 -11.40 -4.61 20.68
CA TYR A 39 -10.36 -4.91 19.71
C TYR A 39 -10.28 -3.86 18.61
N TYR A 40 -11.42 -3.44 18.05
CA TYR A 40 -11.48 -2.41 17.03
C TYR A 40 -11.06 -1.04 17.56
N LEU A 41 -11.62 -0.60 18.67
CA LEU A 41 -11.29 0.69 19.29
C LEU A 41 -9.78 0.78 19.62
N ARG A 42 -9.20 -0.29 20.13
CA ARG A 42 -7.77 -0.34 20.45
C ARG A 42 -6.89 -0.28 19.20
N ARG A 43 -7.32 -0.85 18.08
CA ARG A 43 -6.59 -0.78 16.80
C ARG A 43 -6.76 0.54 16.10
N TYR A 44 -7.99 0.98 15.90
CA TYR A 44 -8.29 2.23 15.20
C TYR A 44 -7.81 3.46 15.96
N GLY A 45 -7.91 3.49 17.27
CA GLY A 45 -7.47 4.61 18.11
C GLY A 45 -5.96 4.80 18.16
N ARG A 46 -5.16 3.87 17.64
CA ARG A 46 -3.68 3.99 17.65
C ARG A 46 -3.14 4.88 16.54
N LEU A 47 -3.68 4.80 15.34
CA LEU A 47 -3.20 5.60 14.20
C LEU A 47 -3.28 7.12 14.46
N PRO A 48 -4.40 7.69 14.95
CA PRO A 48 -4.46 9.09 15.31
C PRO A 48 -3.49 9.48 16.43
N ARG A 49 -3.34 8.62 17.45
CA ARG A 49 -2.42 8.84 18.57
C ARG A 49 -0.96 8.82 18.11
N PHE A 50 -0.61 7.91 17.20
CA PHE A 50 0.73 7.84 16.63
C PHE A 50 1.09 9.14 15.89
N ARG A 51 0.15 9.67 15.09
CA ARG A 51 0.31 10.94 14.38
C ARG A 51 0.51 12.12 15.34
N ASN A 52 -0.22 12.15 16.45
CA ASN A 52 -0.15 13.24 17.41
C ASN A 52 1.11 13.17 18.32
N ASN A 53 1.55 11.96 18.69
CA ASN A 53 2.66 11.78 19.62
C ASN A 53 4.04 11.87 18.96
N ARG A 54 4.12 11.54 17.68
CA ARG A 54 5.32 11.78 16.87
C ARG A 54 5.03 13.00 15.99
N GLY A 55 4.95 14.18 16.61
CA GLY A 55 5.02 15.42 15.86
C GLY A 55 6.26 15.30 14.98
N ILE A 56 6.04 15.06 13.68
CA ILE A 56 7.10 14.98 12.69
C ILE A 56 7.81 16.31 12.84
N ARG A 57 9.03 16.31 13.39
CA ARG A 57 9.83 17.52 13.57
C ARG A 57 9.93 18.15 12.19
N GLN A 58 9.32 19.32 12.03
CA GLN A 58 9.29 20.03 10.75
C GLN A 58 10.68 20.53 10.37
N ASP A 59 11.60 20.56 11.35
CA ASP A 59 12.93 21.13 11.23
C ASP A 59 14.01 20.15 10.74
N ILE A 60 13.68 18.87 10.53
CA ILE A 60 14.65 17.90 10.00
C ILE A 60 14.56 17.93 8.48
N PRO A 61 15.66 18.19 7.75
CA PRO A 61 15.66 18.12 6.29
C PRO A 61 15.23 16.71 5.85
N SER A 62 14.30 16.69 4.94
CA SER A 62 13.81 15.42 4.37
C SER A 62 14.90 14.83 3.47
N PRO A 63 15.19 13.52 3.55
CA PRO A 63 16.27 12.91 2.78
C PRO A 63 15.93 12.84 1.28
N PRO A 64 16.93 12.88 0.38
CA PRO A 64 16.70 12.69 -1.04
C PRO A 64 16.11 11.31 -1.33
N VAL A 65 15.20 11.23 -2.31
CA VAL A 65 14.35 10.04 -2.56
C VAL A 65 14.28 9.69 -4.03
N SER A 66 14.35 8.39 -4.35
CA SER A 66 14.04 7.85 -5.68
C SER A 66 12.67 7.16 -5.67
N VAL A 67 11.78 7.62 -6.54
CA VAL A 67 10.47 6.99 -6.76
C VAL A 67 10.61 5.97 -7.88
N VAL A 68 10.41 4.69 -7.59
CA VAL A 68 10.54 3.60 -8.56
C VAL A 68 9.17 3.14 -9.03
N VAL A 69 8.97 3.13 -10.35
CA VAL A 69 7.73 2.67 -11.00
C VAL A 69 8.05 1.70 -12.12
N VAL A 70 7.39 0.55 -12.11
CA VAL A 70 7.48 -0.42 -13.21
C VAL A 70 6.32 -0.19 -14.16
N VAL A 71 6.66 0.05 -15.43
CA VAL A 71 5.71 0.31 -16.52
C VAL A 71 5.53 -0.96 -17.33
N ARG A 72 4.27 -1.41 -17.56
CA ARG A 72 3.94 -2.64 -18.26
C ARG A 72 2.74 -2.47 -19.17
N GLY A 73 2.79 -3.15 -20.31
CA GLY A 73 1.70 -3.15 -21.28
C GLY A 73 1.33 -1.75 -21.76
N ASN A 74 0.06 -1.53 -22.05
CA ASN A 74 -0.42 -0.21 -22.51
C ASN A 74 -0.38 0.81 -21.36
N SER A 75 0.57 1.72 -21.43
CA SER A 75 0.86 2.70 -20.37
C SER A 75 0.63 4.16 -20.78
N PHE A 76 -0.08 4.42 -21.89
CA PHE A 76 -0.36 5.79 -22.35
C PHE A 76 -1.08 6.62 -21.28
N TYR A 77 -2.08 6.04 -20.61
CA TYR A 77 -2.78 6.73 -19.53
C TYR A 77 -1.84 7.14 -18.38
N PHE A 78 -0.92 6.25 -18.02
CA PHE A 78 0.09 6.55 -17.01
C PHE A 78 0.98 7.72 -17.43
N ILE A 79 1.47 7.70 -18.68
CA ILE A 79 2.38 8.71 -19.22
C ILE A 79 1.72 10.09 -19.31
N GLU A 80 0.44 10.13 -19.66
CA GLU A 80 -0.29 11.38 -19.84
C GLU A 80 -0.85 11.96 -18.53
N HIS A 81 -1.28 11.11 -17.60
CA HIS A 81 -2.03 11.57 -16.43
C HIS A 81 -1.28 11.33 -15.10
N THR A 82 -0.66 10.18 -14.92
CA THR A 82 -0.04 9.83 -13.63
C THR A 82 1.38 10.34 -13.51
N LEU A 83 2.18 10.20 -14.55
CA LEU A 83 3.58 10.64 -14.54
C LEU A 83 3.75 12.14 -14.27
N PRO A 84 2.95 13.05 -14.83
CA PRO A 84 3.02 14.47 -14.49
C PRO A 84 2.73 14.75 -13.00
N LEU A 85 1.82 13.99 -12.37
CA LEU A 85 1.53 14.14 -10.96
C LEU A 85 2.69 13.64 -10.06
N LEU A 86 3.43 12.64 -10.52
CA LEU A 86 4.64 12.16 -9.83
C LEU A 86 5.79 13.17 -9.96
N LEU A 87 5.96 13.76 -11.14
CA LEU A 87 7.00 14.75 -11.39
C LEU A 87 6.70 16.11 -10.74
N GLY A 88 5.43 16.46 -10.57
CA GLY A 88 4.96 17.70 -9.96
C GLY A 88 4.92 17.70 -8.42
N GLN A 89 5.60 16.76 -7.76
CA GLN A 89 5.63 16.72 -6.28
C GLN A 89 6.45 17.89 -5.72
N GLN A 90 5.94 18.51 -4.66
CA GLN A 90 6.63 19.56 -3.90
C GLN A 90 7.70 18.94 -3.00
N TYR A 91 8.86 18.66 -3.59
CA TYR A 91 10.00 18.06 -2.90
C TYR A 91 11.32 18.49 -3.55
N ASP A 92 12.31 18.84 -2.74
CA ASP A 92 13.51 19.50 -3.24
C ASP A 92 14.44 18.54 -4.00
N GLU A 93 14.73 17.38 -3.43
CA GLU A 93 15.68 16.43 -4.00
C GLU A 93 15.02 15.07 -4.23
N PHE A 94 14.51 14.84 -5.43
CA PHE A 94 13.96 13.55 -5.84
C PHE A 94 14.19 13.26 -7.31
N GLU A 95 14.07 11.99 -7.63
CA GLU A 95 13.99 11.51 -9.00
C GLU A 95 12.84 10.48 -9.14
N VAL A 96 12.38 10.30 -10.35
CA VAL A 96 11.45 9.24 -10.74
C VAL A 96 12.18 8.27 -11.66
N VAL A 97 12.29 7.02 -11.24
CA VAL A 97 12.94 5.94 -12.01
C VAL A 97 11.85 5.06 -12.60
N LEU A 98 11.69 5.13 -13.92
CA LEU A 98 10.77 4.26 -14.64
C LEU A 98 11.52 3.05 -15.18
N VAL A 99 11.00 1.86 -14.90
CA VAL A 99 11.49 0.62 -15.48
C VAL A 99 10.50 0.17 -16.53
N ASP A 100 10.86 0.41 -17.79
CA ASP A 100 10.03 0.05 -18.91
C ASP A 100 10.12 -1.45 -19.20
N CYS A 101 8.98 -2.11 -19.03
CA CYS A 101 8.70 -3.51 -19.35
C CYS A 101 7.44 -3.62 -20.21
N SER A 102 7.10 -2.56 -20.97
CA SER A 102 5.92 -2.55 -21.85
C SER A 102 6.09 -3.48 -23.04
N TYR A 103 7.34 -3.65 -23.48
CA TYR A 103 7.71 -4.34 -24.73
C TYR A 103 7.08 -3.67 -25.97
N ASP A 104 6.79 -2.38 -25.84
CA ASP A 104 6.23 -1.54 -26.89
C ASP A 104 7.25 -0.45 -27.24
N ASP A 105 7.71 -0.46 -28.49
CA ASP A 105 8.74 0.47 -28.95
C ASP A 105 8.25 1.92 -28.93
N GLU A 106 6.96 2.16 -29.21
CA GLU A 106 6.36 3.50 -29.15
C GLU A 106 6.36 4.07 -27.73
N ILE A 107 5.94 3.27 -26.76
CA ILE A 107 5.98 3.66 -25.33
C ILE A 107 7.41 3.92 -24.90
N GLY A 108 8.35 3.04 -25.27
CA GLY A 108 9.76 3.17 -24.95
C GLY A 108 10.37 4.46 -25.51
N GLU A 109 10.02 4.83 -26.75
CA GLU A 109 10.51 6.05 -27.38
C GLU A 109 9.94 7.30 -26.70
N ILE A 110 8.64 7.36 -26.42
CA ILE A 110 7.99 8.45 -25.70
C ILE A 110 8.62 8.65 -24.31
N LEU A 111 8.85 7.57 -23.57
CA LEU A 111 9.48 7.65 -22.24
C LEU A 111 10.92 8.16 -22.33
N ARG A 112 11.67 7.72 -23.35
CA ARG A 112 13.04 8.16 -23.59
C ARG A 112 13.09 9.66 -23.93
N GLU A 113 12.23 10.12 -24.84
CA GLU A 113 12.14 11.54 -25.18
C GLU A 113 11.82 12.39 -23.94
N LYS A 114 10.85 11.97 -23.14
CA LYS A 114 10.51 12.68 -21.89
C LYS A 114 11.70 12.73 -20.92
N SER A 115 12.50 11.67 -20.83
CA SER A 115 13.67 11.63 -19.95
C SER A 115 14.78 12.59 -20.36
N LEU A 116 14.85 12.97 -21.64
CA LEU A 116 15.80 13.96 -22.12
C LEU A 116 15.40 15.39 -21.75
N VAL A 117 14.10 15.64 -21.60
CA VAL A 117 13.55 16.97 -21.29
C VAL A 117 13.41 17.21 -19.80
N VAL A 118 13.12 16.16 -19.01
CA VAL A 118 12.82 16.25 -17.58
C VAL A 118 14.01 15.77 -16.77
N PRO A 119 14.73 16.65 -16.06
CA PRO A 119 16.00 16.31 -15.39
C PRO A 119 15.90 15.28 -14.26
N ASN A 120 14.75 15.20 -13.60
CA ASN A 120 14.48 14.27 -12.50
C ASN A 120 13.77 13.00 -12.93
N LEU A 121 13.71 12.71 -14.25
CA LEU A 121 13.14 11.49 -14.81
C LEU A 121 14.25 10.61 -15.40
N HIS A 122 14.38 9.40 -14.86
CA HIS A 122 15.26 8.36 -15.39
C HIS A 122 14.47 7.18 -15.92
N VAL A 123 14.79 6.75 -17.14
CA VAL A 123 14.13 5.61 -17.77
C VAL A 123 15.14 4.50 -18.02
N THR A 124 14.80 3.30 -17.56
CA THR A 124 15.58 2.09 -17.79
C THR A 124 14.68 1.07 -18.50
N CYS A 125 15.12 0.56 -19.64
CA CYS A 125 14.36 -0.43 -20.41
C CYS A 125 14.88 -1.83 -20.16
N ILE A 126 13.98 -2.78 -19.95
CA ILE A 126 14.29 -4.20 -19.95
C ILE A 126 13.84 -4.77 -21.28
N ARG A 127 14.82 -5.11 -22.16
CA ARG A 127 14.52 -5.71 -23.46
C ARG A 127 14.07 -7.15 -23.27
N GLN A 128 13.05 -7.54 -24.02
CA GLN A 128 12.58 -8.92 -24.07
C GLN A 128 13.64 -9.81 -24.71
N GLN A 129 14.26 -10.69 -23.95
CA GLN A 129 15.29 -11.63 -24.46
C GLN A 129 14.75 -13.00 -24.84
N SER A 130 13.46 -13.28 -24.64
CA SER A 130 12.78 -14.54 -25.03
C SER A 130 11.28 -14.40 -24.74
N HIS A 131 10.48 -15.35 -25.22
CA HIS A 131 9.02 -15.39 -25.06
C HIS A 131 8.48 -15.44 -23.61
N HIS A 132 9.30 -15.15 -22.62
CA HIS A 132 8.90 -15.12 -21.22
C HIS A 132 8.83 -13.67 -20.71
N GLU A 133 7.68 -13.29 -20.18
CA GLU A 133 7.54 -12.03 -19.45
C GLU A 133 8.55 -11.99 -18.28
N HIS A 134 9.32 -10.94 -18.19
CA HIS A 134 10.23 -10.76 -17.06
C HIS A 134 9.47 -10.65 -15.75
N SER A 135 9.98 -11.33 -14.74
CA SER A 135 9.42 -11.25 -13.38
C SER A 135 9.44 -9.81 -12.89
N ILE A 136 8.36 -9.40 -12.19
CA ILE A 136 8.27 -8.11 -11.49
C ILE A 136 9.48 -7.88 -10.56
N LYS A 137 10.03 -8.95 -9.99
CA LYS A 137 11.23 -8.90 -9.13
C LYS A 137 12.45 -8.41 -9.87
N LEU A 138 12.64 -8.86 -11.12
CA LEU A 138 13.75 -8.39 -11.95
C LEU A 138 13.57 -6.90 -12.26
N ALA A 139 12.37 -6.49 -12.64
CA ALA A 139 12.08 -5.09 -12.93
C ALA A 139 12.32 -4.19 -11.70
N LEU A 140 11.82 -4.58 -10.55
CA LEU A 140 12.07 -3.85 -9.28
C LEU A 140 13.57 -3.83 -8.94
N THR A 141 14.28 -4.95 -9.11
CA THR A 141 15.73 -5.02 -8.86
C THR A 141 16.51 -4.08 -9.78
N VAL A 142 16.13 -4.01 -11.06
CA VAL A 142 16.74 -3.08 -12.02
C VAL A 142 16.46 -1.63 -11.60
N GLY A 143 15.22 -1.30 -11.25
CA GLY A 143 14.86 0.03 -10.77
C GLY A 143 15.62 0.44 -9.50
N ILE A 144 15.74 -0.48 -8.53
CA ILE A 144 16.51 -0.25 -7.30
C ILE A 144 18.00 0.02 -7.61
N LYS A 145 18.59 -0.73 -8.53
CA LYS A 145 19.99 -0.52 -8.94
C LYS A 145 20.18 0.77 -9.70
N ALA A 146 19.23 1.14 -10.56
CA ALA A 146 19.27 2.37 -11.35
C ALA A 146 19.01 3.62 -10.51
N ALA A 147 18.28 3.51 -9.42
CA ALA A 147 17.97 4.62 -8.53
C ALA A 147 19.26 5.26 -7.94
N ARG A 148 19.32 6.58 -7.90
CA ARG A 148 20.46 7.36 -7.42
C ARG A 148 20.52 7.43 -5.89
N TYR A 149 19.35 7.61 -5.25
CA TYR A 149 19.28 7.90 -3.83
C TYR A 149 19.11 6.64 -2.97
N GLU A 150 19.48 6.75 -1.70
CA GLU A 150 19.40 5.67 -0.71
C GLU A 150 17.95 5.32 -0.35
N HIS A 151 17.07 6.32 -0.24
CA HIS A 151 15.67 6.13 0.15
C HIS A 151 14.82 5.90 -1.08
N LEU A 152 14.19 4.74 -1.14
CA LEU A 152 13.37 4.31 -2.26
C LEU A 152 11.90 4.35 -1.88
N ILE A 153 11.05 4.87 -2.76
CA ILE A 153 9.60 4.79 -2.66
C ILE A 153 9.06 4.10 -3.90
N PHE A 154 8.20 3.12 -3.70
CA PHE A 154 7.60 2.34 -4.78
C PHE A 154 6.14 2.69 -4.92
N THR A 155 5.72 2.83 -6.15
CA THR A 155 4.32 2.95 -6.55
C THR A 155 4.10 2.22 -7.87
N THR A 156 2.85 2.03 -8.27
CA THR A 156 2.51 1.33 -9.51
C THR A 156 1.95 2.30 -10.54
N GLN A 157 1.97 1.92 -11.80
CA GLN A 157 1.40 2.73 -12.89
C GLN A 157 -0.10 3.02 -12.73
N ASP A 158 -0.82 2.16 -11.98
CA ASP A 158 -2.26 2.29 -11.72
C ASP A 158 -2.58 3.14 -10.48
N SER A 159 -1.54 3.71 -9.85
CA SER A 159 -1.67 4.48 -8.62
C SER A 159 -1.12 5.89 -8.81
N TYR A 160 -1.87 6.88 -8.39
CA TYR A 160 -1.46 8.28 -8.50
C TYR A 160 -1.53 9.00 -7.15
N PRO A 161 -0.61 9.96 -6.90
CA PRO A 161 -0.66 10.80 -5.72
C PRO A 161 -1.83 11.78 -5.82
N VAL A 162 -2.65 11.83 -4.75
CA VAL A 162 -3.79 12.77 -4.67
C VAL A 162 -3.34 14.18 -4.29
N SER A 163 -2.11 14.33 -3.79
CA SER A 163 -1.56 15.58 -3.29
C SER A 163 -0.12 15.76 -3.74
N GLU A 164 0.26 16.99 -4.06
CA GLU A 164 1.64 17.39 -4.35
C GLU A 164 2.59 17.21 -3.14
N LYS A 165 2.05 16.97 -1.96
CA LYS A 165 2.78 16.72 -0.71
C LYS A 165 2.95 15.23 -0.38
N TRP A 166 2.51 14.34 -1.26
CA TRP A 166 2.59 12.89 -1.02
C TRP A 166 4.03 12.44 -0.79
N LEU A 167 4.96 12.87 -1.66
CA LEU A 167 6.35 12.49 -1.56
C LEU A 167 7.00 12.99 -0.26
N SER A 168 6.74 14.23 0.09
CA SER A 168 7.25 14.83 1.33
C SER A 168 6.73 14.10 2.58
N LEU A 169 5.48 13.64 2.57
CA LEU A 169 4.90 12.88 3.68
C LEU A 169 5.50 11.47 3.79
N MET A 170 5.76 10.81 2.66
CA MET A 170 6.41 9.50 2.64
C MET A 170 7.87 9.62 3.09
N ALA A 171 8.63 10.57 2.54
CA ALA A 171 10.03 10.79 2.87
C ALA A 171 10.27 11.06 4.36
N LYS A 172 9.37 11.81 5.00
CA LYS A 172 9.40 12.03 6.45
C LYS A 172 9.32 10.74 7.27
N GLY A 173 8.75 9.69 6.72
CA GLY A 173 8.71 8.38 7.37
C GLY A 173 10.10 7.79 7.60
N PHE A 174 11.05 8.06 6.71
CA PHE A 174 12.44 7.57 6.82
C PHE A 174 13.22 8.18 8.01
N ILE A 175 12.77 9.30 8.57
CA ILE A 175 13.33 9.84 9.82
C ILE A 175 13.08 8.88 11.00
N CYS A 176 12.07 8.02 10.89
CA CYS A 176 11.64 7.12 11.96
C CYS A 176 12.07 5.67 11.77
N GLY A 177 12.59 5.30 10.60
CA GLY A 177 13.02 3.92 10.30
C GLY A 177 13.25 3.70 8.82
N ASP A 178 13.86 2.57 8.50
CA ASP A 178 14.29 2.21 7.15
C ASP A 178 13.14 1.72 6.24
N VAL A 179 11.96 1.50 6.81
CA VAL A 179 10.76 1.07 6.08
C VAL A 179 9.62 2.04 6.31
N VAL A 180 9.03 2.52 5.23
CA VAL A 180 7.88 3.41 5.25
C VAL A 180 6.72 2.76 4.53
N ILE A 181 5.55 2.74 5.16
CA ILE A 181 4.34 2.12 4.60
C ILE A 181 3.23 3.15 4.59
N GLY A 182 2.70 3.42 3.40
CA GLY A 182 1.61 4.34 3.18
C GLY A 182 0.26 3.65 2.96
N TYR A 183 -0.78 4.46 2.94
CA TYR A 183 -2.13 4.06 2.54
C TYR A 183 -2.31 4.28 1.04
N CYS A 184 -2.86 3.29 0.35
CA CYS A 184 -3.35 3.43 -1.02
C CYS A 184 -4.83 3.08 -1.04
N GLY A 185 -5.67 4.06 -1.37
CA GLY A 185 -7.11 3.91 -1.49
C GLY A 185 -7.55 3.40 -2.85
N ILE A 186 -8.85 3.25 -3.03
CA ILE A 186 -9.50 2.99 -4.32
C ILE A 186 -10.28 4.24 -4.71
N GLU A 187 -10.18 4.64 -5.95
CA GLU A 187 -10.87 5.80 -6.49
C GLU A 187 -12.40 5.71 -6.26
N PRO A 188 -13.03 6.80 -5.78
CA PRO A 188 -14.46 6.81 -5.52
C PRO A 188 -15.25 6.79 -6.83
N LYS A 189 -15.97 5.68 -7.05
CA LYS A 189 -16.91 5.51 -8.18
C LYS A 189 -18.31 5.25 -7.64
N LYS A 190 -19.33 5.52 -8.45
CA LYS A 190 -20.74 5.24 -8.10
C LYS A 190 -20.94 3.71 -8.00
N GLY A 191 -21.79 3.29 -7.04
CA GLY A 191 -22.20 1.88 -6.89
C GLY A 191 -21.77 1.25 -5.56
N MET A 192 -22.52 0.20 -5.15
CA MET A 192 -22.32 -0.52 -3.88
C MET A 192 -20.99 -1.30 -3.89
N ALA A 193 -20.65 -1.92 -5.01
CA ALA A 193 -19.41 -2.69 -5.14
C ALA A 193 -18.16 -1.83 -4.86
N ASN A 194 -18.09 -0.62 -5.44
CA ASN A 194 -16.98 0.29 -5.18
C ASN A 194 -16.93 0.74 -3.71
N ARG A 195 -18.09 1.03 -3.09
CA ARG A 195 -18.14 1.37 -1.66
C ARG A 195 -17.63 0.23 -0.79
N TRP A 196 -18.02 -1.00 -1.10
CA TRP A 196 -17.57 -2.19 -0.39
C TRP A 196 -16.05 -2.40 -0.54
N MET A 197 -15.52 -2.30 -1.75
CA MET A 197 -14.08 -2.43 -2.03
C MET A 197 -13.28 -1.36 -1.28
N ARG A 198 -13.73 -0.11 -1.27
CA ARG A 198 -13.10 0.98 -0.53
C ARG A 198 -13.11 0.74 0.97
N CYS A 199 -14.23 0.29 1.52
CA CYS A 199 -14.33 -0.05 2.94
C CYS A 199 -13.40 -1.21 3.30
N SER A 200 -13.39 -2.28 2.52
CA SER A 200 -12.50 -3.43 2.71
C SER A 200 -11.02 -3.04 2.64
N ARG A 201 -10.65 -2.21 1.65
CA ARG A 201 -9.27 -1.69 1.52
C ARG A 201 -8.88 -0.86 2.74
N LEU A 202 -9.75 0.04 3.19
CA LEU A 202 -9.52 0.87 4.37
C LEU A 202 -9.34 0.01 5.63
N MET A 203 -10.23 -0.96 5.87
CA MET A 203 -10.15 -1.87 7.01
C MET A 203 -8.84 -2.67 7.04
N THR A 204 -8.43 -3.19 5.87
CA THR A 204 -7.16 -3.89 5.72
C THR A 204 -5.98 -2.96 6.01
N SER A 205 -6.02 -1.74 5.48
CA SER A 205 -4.95 -0.75 5.68
C SER A 205 -4.80 -0.34 7.14
N VAL A 206 -5.89 -0.09 7.84
CA VAL A 206 -5.84 0.22 9.28
C VAL A 206 -5.21 -0.93 10.08
N ARG A 207 -5.43 -2.19 9.67
CA ARG A 207 -4.84 -3.35 10.35
C ARG A 207 -3.33 -3.38 10.22
N TYR A 208 -2.77 -3.28 8.99
CA TYR A 208 -1.32 -3.35 8.82
C TYR A 208 -0.61 -2.07 9.29
N LEU A 209 -1.19 -0.88 9.07
CA LEU A 209 -0.63 0.38 9.58
C LEU A 209 -0.62 0.40 11.12
N SER A 210 -1.69 -0.07 11.77
CA SER A 210 -1.72 -0.18 13.23
C SER A 210 -0.73 -1.21 13.77
N ALA A 211 -0.38 -2.24 13.01
CA ALA A 211 0.68 -3.18 13.37
C ALA A 211 2.07 -2.54 13.19
N ALA A 212 2.27 -1.81 12.10
CA ALA A 212 3.51 -1.08 11.83
C ALA A 212 3.86 -0.07 12.94
N THR A 213 2.86 0.64 13.50
CA THR A 213 3.09 1.55 14.64
C THR A 213 3.60 0.85 15.90
N ARG A 214 3.60 -0.48 15.94
CA ARG A 214 4.10 -1.31 17.05
C ARG A 214 5.42 -2.00 16.73
N GLY A 215 6.00 -1.76 15.56
CA GLY A 215 7.15 -2.50 15.07
C GLY A 215 6.84 -3.96 14.70
N LYS A 216 5.58 -4.29 14.44
CA LYS A 216 5.11 -5.63 14.06
C LYS A 216 4.46 -5.58 12.69
N THR A 217 5.19 -5.08 11.72
CA THR A 217 4.72 -4.99 10.34
C THR A 217 4.61 -6.39 9.76
N PHE A 218 3.51 -6.71 9.11
CA PHE A 218 3.30 -8.00 8.46
C PHE A 218 2.88 -7.87 7.01
N ARG A 219 2.65 -6.64 6.56
CA ARG A 219 2.17 -6.36 5.21
C ARG A 219 2.55 -4.95 4.78
N GLY A 220 2.94 -4.80 3.52
CA GLY A 220 3.01 -3.55 2.79
C GLY A 220 2.07 -3.56 1.60
N THR A 221 2.11 -2.55 0.78
CA THR A 221 1.41 -2.52 -0.50
C THR A 221 2.33 -1.93 -1.54
N GLU A 222 2.50 -2.62 -2.65
CA GLU A 222 3.30 -2.19 -3.81
C GLU A 222 2.92 -0.79 -4.33
N HIS A 223 1.70 -0.37 -4.02
CA HIS A 223 1.19 0.93 -4.45
C HIS A 223 1.72 2.12 -3.62
N ASN A 224 2.23 1.88 -2.41
CA ASN A 224 2.72 2.96 -1.54
C ASN A 224 3.59 2.43 -0.39
N ILE A 225 4.82 2.08 -0.72
CA ILE A 225 5.80 1.54 0.21
C ILE A 225 7.17 2.17 -0.08
N GLY A 226 8.00 2.30 0.94
CA GLY A 226 9.38 2.69 0.78
C GLY A 226 10.31 1.93 1.70
N TYR A 227 11.55 1.76 1.27
CA TYR A 227 12.64 1.20 2.08
C TYR A 227 14.00 1.70 1.57
N THR A 228 15.03 1.54 2.39
CA THR A 228 16.39 1.94 2.03
C THR A 228 17.07 0.91 1.12
N LYS A 229 17.98 1.36 0.26
CA LYS A 229 18.79 0.47 -0.59
C LYS A 229 19.64 -0.47 0.23
N SER A 230 20.29 0.03 1.28
CA SER A 230 21.09 -0.77 2.21
C SER A 230 20.26 -1.91 2.78
N LEU A 231 19.06 -1.64 3.31
CA LEU A 231 18.17 -2.68 3.83
C LEU A 231 17.83 -3.74 2.77
N TYR A 232 17.59 -3.31 1.53
CA TYR A 232 17.31 -4.23 0.43
C TYR A 232 18.49 -5.17 0.14
N PHE A 233 19.72 -4.63 0.03
CA PHE A 233 20.89 -5.44 -0.29
C PHE A 233 21.33 -6.31 0.88
N ASP A 234 21.30 -5.82 2.11
CA ASP A 234 21.66 -6.56 3.33
C ASP A 234 20.72 -7.75 3.56
N SER A 235 19.45 -7.59 3.19
CA SER A 235 18.46 -8.68 3.22
C SER A 235 18.56 -9.64 2.03
N ARG A 236 19.55 -9.49 1.14
CA ARG A 236 19.74 -10.24 -0.12
C ARG A 236 18.58 -10.06 -1.11
N GLY A 237 17.86 -8.95 -1.02
CA GLY A 237 16.78 -8.58 -1.93
C GLY A 237 15.68 -9.63 -2.06
N PHE A 238 15.17 -9.80 -3.28
CA PHE A 238 14.09 -10.74 -3.59
C PHE A 238 14.54 -12.17 -3.91
N ASN A 239 15.83 -12.50 -3.78
CA ASN A 239 16.40 -13.78 -4.24
C ASN A 239 15.81 -15.04 -3.56
N HIS A 240 15.19 -14.88 -2.38
CA HIS A 240 14.62 -16.02 -1.64
C HIS A 240 13.12 -16.20 -1.86
N LEU A 241 12.51 -15.31 -2.64
CA LEU A 241 11.07 -15.36 -2.85
C LEU A 241 10.78 -16.26 -4.05
N ASN A 242 10.35 -17.48 -3.82
CA ASN A 242 9.99 -18.41 -4.89
C ASN A 242 8.67 -18.05 -5.57
N MET A 243 7.90 -17.09 -5.02
CA MET A 243 6.59 -16.67 -5.53
C MET A 243 6.69 -15.39 -6.35
N ASN A 244 5.93 -15.30 -7.43
CA ASN A 244 5.85 -14.10 -8.28
C ASN A 244 4.80 -13.08 -7.83
N ILE A 245 3.95 -13.44 -6.88
CA ILE A 245 2.86 -12.61 -6.36
C ILE A 245 3.12 -12.32 -4.88
N GLY A 246 2.84 -11.09 -4.43
CA GLY A 246 3.02 -10.70 -3.03
C GLY A 246 4.49 -10.47 -2.62
N VAL A 247 5.30 -10.04 -3.57
CA VAL A 247 6.75 -9.79 -3.37
C VAL A 247 6.98 -8.83 -2.21
N ASP A 248 6.21 -7.77 -2.12
CA ASP A 248 6.35 -6.73 -1.07
C ASP A 248 5.94 -7.25 0.30
N ASP A 249 4.84 -8.00 0.38
CA ASP A 249 4.38 -8.58 1.64
C ASP A 249 5.42 -9.56 2.22
N LEU A 250 5.96 -10.42 1.36
CA LEU A 250 6.98 -11.42 1.74
C LEU A 250 8.31 -10.76 2.09
N PHE A 251 8.70 -9.73 1.34
CA PHE A 251 9.91 -8.96 1.63
C PHE A 251 9.80 -8.27 2.99
N ILE A 252 8.69 -7.60 3.27
CA ILE A 252 8.45 -6.97 4.58
C ILE A 252 8.47 -7.96 5.72
N GLN A 253 7.82 -9.12 5.57
CA GLN A 253 7.82 -10.15 6.62
C GLN A 253 9.21 -10.69 6.93
N LYS A 254 10.14 -10.58 5.98
CA LYS A 254 11.51 -11.02 6.17
C LYS A 254 12.38 -10.00 6.90
N ILE A 255 12.16 -8.70 6.66
CA ILE A 255 13.01 -7.62 7.17
C ILE A 255 12.53 -7.05 8.50
N VAL A 256 11.36 -7.43 8.98
CA VAL A 256 10.76 -7.04 10.25
C VAL A 256 10.67 -8.22 11.20
#